data_838392f1d77964739a5b32fb9a2b3db1
#
_entry.id   838392f1d77964739a5b32fb9a2b3db1
#
_cell.length_a   1.000
_cell.length_b   1.000
_cell.length_c   1.000
_cell.angle_alpha   90.00
_cell.angle_beta   90.00
_cell.angle_gamma   90.00
#
_symmetry.space_group_name_H-M   'P 1'
#
loop_
_entity.id
_entity.type
_entity.pdbx_description
1 polymer ?
#
loop_
_entity_poly.entity_id
_entity_poly.type
_entity_poly.pdbx_seq_one_letter_code
_entity_poly.pdbx_strand_id
1 'polypeptide(L)'
;GSTAEVHDNFRNQAGAFAGTMNAIRLFNEHGIQFLINSSFTKRNQAEAPKIYKLVKDLKATAWYLFMIVPTGRGEEIMDELIQESEYEEMLNWHYDMEKEEHDLLVRPTCAPQYYRVVMQRSKEEGEKFKRRTLKFSTGGAKGCLAGQLICLIDVDGNVLPCSYFPKAAGNIREQSFKDIWENSQLFLELRDFKGYKDNCGSCEYVNVCGGCRARAYAMTGDYLAQEPFCSYQPGSSLTKTETTKDSQ
;
A
#
# COMPACT_ATOMS: atom_id res chain seq x y z
N GLY A 1 8.17 6.09 -13.16
CA GLY A 1 8.28 7.51 -13.53
C GLY A 1 7.35 7.89 -14.67
N SER A 2 7.00 9.17 -14.79
CA SER A 2 6.11 9.70 -15.82
C SER A 2 6.82 9.92 -17.18
N THR A 3 8.16 9.89 -17.20
CA THR A 3 9.01 10.07 -18.39
C THR A 3 10.04 8.95 -18.47
N ALA A 4 10.65 8.78 -19.65
CA ALA A 4 11.73 7.81 -19.84
C ALA A 4 12.89 8.05 -18.86
N GLU A 5 13.30 9.29 -18.69
CA GLU A 5 14.40 9.66 -17.79
C GLU A 5 14.11 9.22 -16.35
N VAL A 6 12.97 9.61 -15.79
CA VAL A 6 12.60 9.26 -14.40
C VAL A 6 12.39 7.76 -14.23
N HIS A 7 11.77 7.13 -15.21
CA HIS A 7 11.46 5.69 -15.16
C HIS A 7 12.72 4.83 -15.24
N ASP A 8 13.57 5.11 -16.22
CA ASP A 8 14.77 4.33 -16.48
C ASP A 8 15.79 4.52 -15.36
N ASN A 9 15.95 5.75 -14.83
CA ASN A 9 16.78 6.03 -13.68
C ASN A 9 16.28 5.30 -12.41
N PHE A 10 14.97 5.30 -12.15
CA PHE A 10 14.41 4.57 -11.00
C PHE A 10 14.64 3.07 -11.09
N ARG A 11 14.53 2.50 -12.30
CA ARG A 11 14.76 1.09 -12.55
C ARG A 11 16.24 0.71 -12.73
N ASN A 12 17.10 1.69 -12.82
CA ASN A 12 18.50 1.52 -13.22
C ASN A 12 18.64 0.70 -14.52
N GLN A 13 17.77 0.97 -15.50
CA GLN A 13 17.69 0.22 -16.75
C GLN A 13 17.28 1.14 -17.90
N ALA A 14 18.23 1.46 -18.77
CA ALA A 14 17.96 2.24 -19.98
C ALA A 14 16.97 1.51 -20.91
N GLY A 15 15.99 2.25 -21.45
CA GLY A 15 15.00 1.73 -22.35
C GLY A 15 13.83 0.98 -21.68
N ALA A 16 13.80 0.87 -20.35
CA ALA A 16 12.72 0.22 -19.61
C ALA A 16 11.37 0.91 -19.84
N PHE A 17 11.36 2.25 -19.92
CA PHE A 17 10.16 3.02 -20.24
C PHE A 17 9.63 2.70 -21.65
N ALA A 18 10.52 2.72 -22.64
CA ALA A 18 10.15 2.39 -24.03
C ALA A 18 9.58 0.98 -24.15
N GLY A 19 10.18 -0.02 -23.47
CA GLY A 19 9.67 -1.37 -23.39
C GLY A 19 8.28 -1.44 -22.77
N THR A 20 8.04 -0.72 -21.67
CA THR A 20 6.74 -0.62 -21.01
C THR A 20 5.69 0.00 -21.95
N MET A 21 6.02 1.11 -22.61
CA MET A 21 5.11 1.78 -23.56
C MET A 21 4.76 0.89 -24.75
N ASN A 22 5.72 0.13 -25.27
CA ASN A 22 5.47 -0.83 -26.34
C ASN A 22 4.54 -1.97 -25.88
N ALA A 23 4.73 -2.52 -24.68
CA ALA A 23 3.82 -3.54 -24.12
C ALA A 23 2.39 -3.00 -23.98
N ILE A 24 2.22 -1.78 -23.46
CA ILE A 24 0.91 -1.12 -23.32
C ILE A 24 0.24 -0.90 -24.69
N ARG A 25 1.01 -0.46 -25.69
CA ARG A 25 0.50 -0.33 -27.05
C ARG A 25 -0.07 -1.66 -27.56
N LEU A 26 0.67 -2.75 -27.40
CA LEU A 26 0.23 -4.10 -27.80
C LEU A 26 -1.03 -4.54 -27.03
N PHE A 27 -1.11 -4.29 -25.73
CA PHE A 27 -2.31 -4.59 -24.94
C PHE A 27 -3.54 -3.84 -25.48
N ASN A 28 -3.41 -2.56 -25.77
CA ASN A 28 -4.49 -1.75 -26.33
C ASN A 28 -4.89 -2.24 -27.75
N GLU A 29 -3.93 -2.57 -28.60
CA GLU A 29 -4.20 -3.09 -29.94
C GLU A 29 -4.96 -4.42 -29.94
N HIS A 30 -4.69 -5.27 -28.94
CA HIS A 30 -5.34 -6.57 -28.78
C HIS A 30 -6.54 -6.56 -27.82
N GLY A 31 -6.95 -5.40 -27.30
CA GLY A 31 -8.07 -5.29 -26.37
C GLY A 31 -7.82 -5.96 -25.02
N ILE A 32 -6.55 -6.13 -24.61
CA ILE A 32 -6.17 -6.76 -23.35
C ILE A 32 -6.23 -5.71 -22.24
N GLN A 33 -7.02 -5.98 -21.20
CA GLN A 33 -7.06 -5.14 -20.03
C GLN A 33 -5.76 -5.28 -19.21
N PHE A 34 -5.25 -4.17 -18.70
CA PHE A 34 -4.04 -4.14 -17.90
C PHE A 34 -4.15 -3.16 -16.74
N LEU A 35 -3.31 -3.36 -15.77
CA LEU A 35 -3.12 -2.43 -14.65
C LEU A 35 -1.67 -1.95 -14.62
N ILE A 36 -1.47 -0.78 -14.04
CA ILE A 36 -0.13 -0.20 -13.83
C ILE A 36 0.15 -0.18 -12.32
N ASN A 37 1.29 -0.71 -11.92
CA ASN A 37 1.85 -0.56 -10.59
C ASN A 37 2.95 0.49 -10.61
N SER A 38 2.91 1.43 -9.67
CA SER A 38 3.94 2.45 -9.50
C SER A 38 4.45 2.42 -8.07
N SER A 39 5.73 2.10 -7.89
CA SER A 39 6.40 2.16 -6.59
C SER A 39 6.95 3.57 -6.34
N PHE A 40 6.76 4.05 -5.11
CA PHE A 40 7.13 5.41 -4.73
C PHE A 40 8.19 5.41 -3.63
N THR A 41 9.17 6.29 -3.83
CA THR A 41 10.22 6.67 -2.87
C THR A 41 10.33 8.20 -2.86
N LYS A 42 11.20 8.77 -2.02
CA LYS A 42 11.53 10.20 -2.04
C LYS A 42 11.95 10.69 -3.43
N ARG A 43 12.55 9.82 -4.26
CA ARG A 43 13.05 10.19 -5.60
C ARG A 43 11.96 10.49 -6.61
N ASN A 44 10.77 9.90 -6.44
CA ASN A 44 9.72 9.98 -7.46
C ASN A 44 8.31 10.24 -6.90
N GLN A 45 8.15 10.49 -5.62
CA GLN A 45 6.82 10.73 -5.03
C GLN A 45 6.12 11.95 -5.66
N ALA A 46 6.87 12.99 -5.99
CA ALA A 46 6.35 14.19 -6.66
C ALA A 46 5.83 13.92 -8.09
N GLU A 47 6.18 12.77 -8.67
CA GLU A 47 5.70 12.35 -9.99
C GLU A 47 4.28 11.74 -9.96
N ALA A 48 3.72 11.47 -8.77
CA ALA A 48 2.43 10.77 -8.65
C ALA A 48 1.30 11.43 -9.47
N PRO A 49 1.10 12.77 -9.46
CA PRO A 49 0.08 13.40 -10.29
C PRO A 49 0.34 13.26 -11.80
N LYS A 50 1.59 13.31 -12.23
CA LYS A 50 1.97 13.16 -13.65
C LYS A 50 1.79 11.70 -14.11
N ILE A 51 2.14 10.74 -13.23
CA ILE A 51 1.92 9.32 -13.49
C ILE A 51 0.41 9.03 -13.58
N TYR A 52 -0.40 9.60 -12.69
CA TYR A 52 -1.86 9.47 -12.74
C TYR A 52 -2.42 9.91 -14.10
N LYS A 53 -2.00 11.09 -14.58
CA LYS A 53 -2.40 11.57 -15.91
C LYS A 53 -1.95 10.60 -17.02
N LEU A 54 -0.70 10.18 -16.99
CA LEU A 54 -0.16 9.23 -17.99
C LEU A 54 -0.96 7.92 -17.98
N VAL A 55 -1.29 7.36 -16.82
CA VAL A 55 -2.06 6.11 -16.68
C VAL A 55 -3.44 6.23 -17.32
N LYS A 56 -4.11 7.38 -17.15
CA LYS A 56 -5.40 7.68 -17.81
C LYS A 56 -5.25 7.76 -19.32
N ASP A 57 -4.26 8.50 -19.79
CA ASP A 57 -3.99 8.64 -21.24
C ASP A 57 -3.69 7.28 -21.90
N LEU A 58 -3.06 6.37 -21.17
CA LEU A 58 -2.76 5.00 -21.60
C LEU A 58 -3.96 4.05 -21.55
N LYS A 59 -5.10 4.48 -21.01
CA LYS A 59 -6.35 3.69 -20.87
C LYS A 59 -6.18 2.43 -20.03
N ALA A 60 -5.38 2.49 -18.97
CA ALA A 60 -5.26 1.40 -18.00
C ALA A 60 -6.60 1.16 -17.29
N THR A 61 -6.89 -0.08 -16.95
CA THR A 61 -8.09 -0.44 -16.16
C THR A 61 -7.93 -0.07 -14.69
N ALA A 62 -6.70 -0.15 -14.17
CA ALA A 62 -6.39 0.16 -12.80
C ALA A 62 -4.98 0.76 -12.64
N TRP A 63 -4.81 1.56 -11.60
CA TRP A 63 -3.53 2.06 -11.13
C TRP A 63 -3.33 1.78 -9.65
N TYR A 64 -2.23 1.10 -9.33
CA TYR A 64 -1.87 0.76 -7.97
C TYR A 64 -0.64 1.57 -7.54
N LEU A 65 -0.82 2.38 -6.48
CA LEU A 65 0.25 3.13 -5.84
C LEU A 65 0.90 2.25 -4.79
N PHE A 66 2.12 1.84 -5.04
CA PHE A 66 2.82 0.89 -4.19
C PHE A 66 3.78 1.60 -3.23
N MET A 67 3.50 1.49 -1.94
CA MET A 67 4.39 1.98 -0.88
C MET A 67 5.39 0.89 -0.52
N ILE A 68 6.67 1.20 -0.64
CA ILE A 68 7.73 0.21 -0.47
C ILE A 68 7.73 -0.35 0.96
N VAL A 69 7.84 -1.66 1.04
CA VAL A 69 8.14 -2.40 2.26
C VAL A 69 9.62 -2.78 2.19
N PRO A 70 10.45 -2.37 3.17
CA PRO A 70 11.89 -2.56 3.12
C PRO A 70 12.28 -3.99 3.49
N THR A 71 11.99 -4.93 2.59
CA THR A 71 12.38 -6.34 2.69
C THR A 71 13.07 -6.80 1.41
N GLY A 72 13.97 -7.76 1.51
CA GLY A 72 14.79 -8.21 0.39
C GLY A 72 15.56 -7.04 -0.21
N ARG A 73 15.51 -6.84 -1.53
CA ARG A 73 16.20 -5.70 -2.18
C ARG A 73 15.70 -4.31 -1.74
N GLY A 74 14.53 -4.23 -1.09
CA GLY A 74 14.03 -2.99 -0.51
C GLY A 74 14.86 -2.50 0.68
N GLU A 75 15.68 -3.36 1.30
CA GLU A 75 16.60 -3.02 2.38
C GLU A 75 17.74 -2.11 1.88
N GLU A 76 18.12 -2.24 0.60
CA GLU A 76 19.18 -1.45 -0.03
C GLU A 76 18.80 0.04 -0.22
N ILE A 77 17.51 0.36 -0.13
CA ILE A 77 16.97 1.71 -0.38
C ILE A 77 16.25 2.31 0.83
N MET A 78 16.61 1.89 2.05
CA MET A 78 16.02 2.39 3.29
C MET A 78 16.03 3.92 3.38
N ASP A 79 17.14 4.56 2.96
CA ASP A 79 17.31 6.01 2.99
C ASP A 79 16.41 6.75 1.98
N GLU A 80 15.90 6.02 0.99
CA GLU A 80 15.02 6.57 -0.04
C GLU A 80 13.52 6.44 0.31
N LEU A 81 13.18 5.79 1.42
CA LEU A 81 11.78 5.61 1.80
C LEU A 81 11.12 6.95 2.14
N ILE A 82 9.87 7.09 1.72
CA ILE A 82 9.04 8.26 2.00
C ILE A 82 8.87 8.40 3.52
N GLN A 83 8.96 9.64 4.03
CA GLN A 83 8.80 9.92 5.46
C GLN A 83 7.33 9.95 5.88
N GLU A 84 7.07 9.88 7.18
CA GLU A 84 5.71 9.80 7.74
C GLU A 84 4.78 10.93 7.26
N SER A 85 5.25 12.19 7.29
CA SER A 85 4.47 13.35 6.86
C SER A 85 4.14 13.32 5.37
N GLU A 86 5.16 13.07 4.54
CA GLU A 86 5.01 12.97 3.08
C GLU A 86 4.13 11.75 2.70
N TYR A 87 4.21 10.68 3.47
CA TYR A 87 3.37 9.51 3.30
C TYR A 87 1.90 9.84 3.57
N GLU A 88 1.61 10.57 4.65
CA GLU A 88 0.27 11.04 4.99
C GLU A 88 -0.29 12.00 3.94
N GLU A 89 0.53 12.94 3.45
CA GLU A 89 0.17 13.85 2.36
C GLU A 89 -0.20 13.08 1.08
N MET A 90 0.59 12.08 0.72
CA MET A 90 0.31 11.24 -0.45
C MET A 90 -1.00 10.45 -0.30
N LEU A 91 -1.32 9.96 0.90
CA LEU A 91 -2.58 9.26 1.14
C LEU A 91 -3.79 10.20 1.09
N ASN A 92 -3.66 11.43 1.58
CA ASN A 92 -4.71 12.45 1.46
C ASN A 92 -4.90 12.88 0.00
N TRP A 93 -3.82 13.13 -0.73
CA TRP A 93 -3.90 13.37 -2.16
C TRP A 93 -4.58 12.21 -2.92
N HIS A 94 -4.25 10.96 -2.56
CA HIS A 94 -4.89 9.79 -3.15
C HIS A 94 -6.39 9.76 -2.86
N TYR A 95 -6.82 10.15 -1.66
CA TYR A 95 -8.24 10.22 -1.30
C TYR A 95 -8.98 11.23 -2.19
N ASP A 96 -8.45 12.45 -2.34
CA ASP A 96 -9.05 13.49 -3.16
C ASP A 96 -9.14 13.03 -4.64
N MET A 97 -8.07 12.45 -5.16
CA MET A 97 -8.01 11.90 -6.51
C MET A 97 -9.01 10.74 -6.70
N GLU A 98 -9.06 9.76 -5.78
CA GLU A 98 -10.00 8.63 -5.88
C GLU A 98 -11.47 9.09 -5.78
N LYS A 99 -11.75 10.16 -5.03
CA LYS A 99 -13.09 10.75 -4.91
C LYS A 99 -13.60 11.34 -6.24
N GLU A 100 -12.71 11.95 -7.00
CA GLU A 100 -13.01 12.58 -8.29
C GLU A 100 -12.92 11.61 -9.47
N GLU A 101 -12.25 10.47 -9.28
CA GLU A 101 -11.99 9.53 -10.37
C GLU A 101 -13.15 8.55 -10.58
N HIS A 102 -13.69 8.51 -11.80
CA HIS A 102 -14.85 7.70 -12.15
C HIS A 102 -14.56 6.55 -13.12
N ASP A 103 -13.46 6.59 -13.86
CA ASP A 103 -13.15 5.66 -14.93
C ASP A 103 -12.04 4.68 -14.58
N LEU A 104 -11.01 5.14 -13.85
CA LEU A 104 -9.85 4.37 -13.45
C LEU A 104 -10.03 3.80 -12.03
N LEU A 105 -9.81 2.51 -11.85
CA LEU A 105 -9.68 1.98 -10.49
C LEU A 105 -8.32 2.37 -9.91
N VAL A 106 -8.31 3.09 -8.80
CA VAL A 106 -7.07 3.46 -8.10
C VAL A 106 -6.99 2.78 -6.75
N ARG A 107 -5.79 2.33 -6.35
CA ARG A 107 -5.57 1.63 -5.08
C ARG A 107 -4.19 1.95 -4.50
N PRO A 108 -4.10 2.37 -3.25
CA PRO A 108 -2.84 2.34 -2.53
C PRO A 108 -2.56 0.90 -2.09
N THR A 109 -1.36 0.42 -2.33
CA THR A 109 -0.91 -0.93 -1.98
C THR A 109 0.20 -0.85 -0.94
N CYS A 110 0.20 -1.75 0.03
CA CYS A 110 1.07 -1.70 1.21
C CYS A 110 0.94 -0.39 2.01
N ALA A 111 -0.23 0.22 1.94
CA ALA A 111 -0.59 1.47 2.61
C ALA A 111 -1.91 1.32 3.40
N PRO A 112 -1.98 0.44 4.40
CA PRO A 112 -3.21 0.20 5.14
C PRO A 112 -3.74 1.45 5.88
N GLN A 113 -2.90 2.42 6.18
CA GLN A 113 -3.27 3.70 6.77
C GLN A 113 -4.30 4.45 5.93
N TYR A 114 -4.35 4.20 4.63
CA TYR A 114 -5.34 4.79 3.75
C TYR A 114 -6.78 4.54 4.20
N TYR A 115 -7.06 3.38 4.78
CA TYR A 115 -8.40 3.08 5.30
C TYR A 115 -8.78 3.96 6.49
N ARG A 116 -7.80 4.34 7.32
CA ARG A 116 -7.99 5.35 8.36
C ARG A 116 -8.28 6.72 7.74
N VAL A 117 -7.48 7.15 6.76
CA VAL A 117 -7.69 8.42 6.04
C VAL A 117 -9.11 8.49 5.46
N VAL A 118 -9.55 7.44 4.76
CA VAL A 118 -10.91 7.35 4.23
C VAL A 118 -11.97 7.53 5.32
N MET A 119 -11.83 6.88 6.47
CA MET A 119 -12.80 7.00 7.56
C MET A 119 -12.81 8.40 8.18
N GLN A 120 -11.64 8.99 8.38
CA GLN A 120 -11.50 10.33 8.94
C GLN A 120 -12.10 11.38 8.00
N ARG A 121 -11.66 11.39 6.74
CA ARG A 121 -12.16 12.34 5.74
C ARG A 121 -13.65 12.20 5.49
N SER A 122 -14.16 10.97 5.37
CA SER A 122 -15.61 10.71 5.24
C SER A 122 -16.44 11.26 6.41
N LYS A 123 -15.90 11.15 7.63
CA LYS A 123 -16.55 11.69 8.83
C LYS A 123 -16.54 13.22 8.83
N GLU A 124 -15.44 13.84 8.47
CA GLU A 124 -15.29 15.30 8.40
C GLU A 124 -16.18 15.92 7.33
N GLU A 125 -16.27 15.27 6.18
CA GLU A 125 -17.06 15.72 5.04
C GLU A 125 -18.56 15.40 5.21
N GLY A 126 -18.93 14.57 6.20
CA GLY A 126 -20.31 14.12 6.43
C GLY A 126 -20.85 13.19 5.35
N GLU A 127 -19.98 12.62 4.52
CA GLU A 127 -20.33 11.77 3.38
C GLU A 127 -19.71 10.39 3.50
N LYS A 128 -20.46 9.37 3.06
CA LYS A 128 -19.89 8.01 2.91
C LYS A 128 -19.11 7.94 1.60
N PHE A 129 -17.82 7.77 1.70
CA PHE A 129 -16.97 7.53 0.54
C PHE A 129 -17.27 6.17 -0.09
N LYS A 130 -17.77 6.17 -1.34
CA LYS A 130 -18.05 4.95 -2.10
C LYS A 130 -16.84 4.57 -2.95
N ARG A 131 -16.10 3.59 -2.50
CA ARG A 131 -14.95 3.07 -3.25
C ARG A 131 -15.40 2.20 -4.43
N ARG A 132 -14.78 2.44 -5.56
CA ARG A 132 -14.99 1.62 -6.74
C ARG A 132 -14.34 0.24 -6.57
N THR A 133 -14.96 -0.80 -7.11
CA THR A 133 -14.42 -2.16 -7.14
C THR A 133 -14.56 -2.74 -8.53
N LEU A 134 -13.59 -3.54 -8.96
CA LEU A 134 -13.67 -4.36 -10.16
C LEU A 134 -14.04 -5.80 -9.78
N LYS A 135 -14.66 -6.54 -10.70
CA LYS A 135 -15.09 -7.93 -10.47
C LYS A 135 -13.96 -8.86 -10.02
N PHE A 136 -12.72 -8.56 -10.42
CA PHE A 136 -11.52 -9.33 -10.05
C PHE A 136 -10.68 -8.66 -8.94
N SER A 137 -11.15 -7.56 -8.39
CA SER A 137 -10.43 -6.84 -7.32
C SER A 137 -10.62 -7.56 -5.99
N THR A 138 -9.54 -8.09 -5.45
CA THR A 138 -9.51 -8.66 -4.11
C THR A 138 -9.37 -7.54 -3.09
N GLY A 139 -10.42 -7.16 -2.47
CA GLY A 139 -10.31 -6.29 -1.32
C GLY A 139 -10.57 -4.83 -1.61
N GLY A 140 -11.28 -4.25 -0.76
CA GLY A 140 -11.67 -2.87 -0.69
C GLY A 140 -12.22 -2.52 0.67
N ALA A 141 -12.35 -3.50 1.54
CA ALA A 141 -13.02 -3.30 2.82
C ALA A 141 -12.08 -3.17 4.02
N LYS A 142 -10.78 -3.52 3.87
CA LYS A 142 -9.86 -3.61 5.01
C LYS A 142 -8.43 -3.28 4.60
N GLY A 143 -7.63 -2.81 5.55
CA GLY A 143 -6.24 -2.41 5.35
C GLY A 143 -5.27 -3.58 5.13
N CYS A 144 -4.49 -3.95 6.12
CA CYS A 144 -3.57 -5.07 6.00
C CYS A 144 -4.31 -6.41 5.99
N LEU A 145 -4.05 -7.23 4.97
CA LEU A 145 -4.67 -8.55 4.82
C LEU A 145 -3.73 -9.70 5.21
N ALA A 146 -2.46 -9.39 5.52
CA ALA A 146 -1.42 -10.37 5.84
C ALA A 146 -1.82 -11.29 6.99
N GLY A 147 -1.85 -12.60 6.75
CA GLY A 147 -2.26 -13.61 7.73
C GLY A 147 -3.72 -13.57 8.16
N GLN A 148 -4.52 -12.66 7.60
CA GLN A 148 -5.95 -12.50 7.89
C GLN A 148 -6.83 -13.05 6.75
N LEU A 149 -6.60 -12.61 5.53
CA LEU A 149 -7.33 -13.02 4.34
C LEU A 149 -6.42 -13.53 3.22
N ILE A 150 -5.12 -13.29 3.32
CA ILE A 150 -4.12 -13.76 2.37
C ILE A 150 -2.94 -14.38 3.10
N CYS A 151 -2.26 -15.27 2.41
CA CYS A 151 -0.92 -15.74 2.71
C CYS A 151 -0.20 -16.02 1.39
N LEU A 152 1.10 -16.28 1.47
CA LEU A 152 1.93 -16.76 0.37
C LEU A 152 2.51 -18.12 0.76
N ILE A 153 2.58 -19.05 -0.17
CA ILE A 153 3.37 -20.27 -0.03
C ILE A 153 4.56 -20.13 -0.99
N ASP A 154 5.76 -20.16 -0.44
CA ASP A 154 6.98 -20.04 -1.25
C ASP A 154 7.39 -21.37 -1.89
N VAL A 155 8.47 -21.34 -2.68
CA VAL A 155 8.99 -22.53 -3.40
C VAL A 155 9.48 -23.65 -2.49
N ASP A 156 9.83 -23.31 -1.25
CA ASP A 156 10.30 -24.27 -0.24
C ASP A 156 9.13 -24.84 0.61
N GLY A 157 7.90 -24.36 0.37
CA GLY A 157 6.71 -24.78 1.08
C GLY A 157 6.43 -23.97 2.36
N ASN A 158 7.16 -22.90 2.64
CA ASN A 158 6.91 -22.03 3.78
C ASN A 158 5.64 -21.21 3.57
N VAL A 159 4.82 -21.12 4.58
CA VAL A 159 3.60 -20.29 4.59
C VAL A 159 3.91 -18.96 5.25
N LEU A 160 3.88 -17.90 4.46
CA LEU A 160 4.20 -16.53 4.86
C LEU A 160 2.92 -15.70 4.94
N PRO A 161 2.77 -14.75 5.87
CA PRO A 161 1.60 -13.88 5.96
C PRO A 161 1.31 -13.08 4.69
N CYS A 162 2.35 -12.62 4.00
CA CYS A 162 2.29 -11.99 2.68
C CYS A 162 3.65 -12.07 1.99
N SER A 163 3.73 -11.62 0.72
CA SER A 163 4.97 -11.66 -0.08
C SER A 163 6.13 -10.79 0.44
N TYR A 164 5.85 -9.89 1.38
CA TYR A 164 6.84 -8.99 1.99
C TYR A 164 7.19 -9.37 3.42
N PHE A 165 6.55 -10.38 3.97
CA PHE A 165 6.75 -10.77 5.36
C PHE A 165 7.75 -11.94 5.42
N PRO A 166 8.98 -11.75 5.95
CA PRO A 166 10.05 -12.73 5.82
C PRO A 166 9.99 -13.88 6.84
N LYS A 167 8.99 -13.88 7.75
CA LYS A 167 8.85 -14.90 8.80
C LYS A 167 7.76 -15.89 8.42
N ALA A 168 8.09 -17.19 8.35
CA ALA A 168 7.13 -18.25 8.07
C ALA A 168 6.26 -18.58 9.28
N ALA A 169 4.99 -18.88 9.01
CA ALA A 169 4.03 -19.38 9.99
C ALA A 169 4.10 -20.91 10.17
N GLY A 170 4.67 -21.60 9.20
CA GLY A 170 4.85 -23.05 9.15
C GLY A 170 5.25 -23.49 7.75
N ASN A 171 5.37 -24.80 7.52
CA ASN A 171 5.73 -25.37 6.22
C ASN A 171 4.74 -26.47 5.82
N ILE A 172 4.18 -26.40 4.60
CA ILE A 172 3.17 -27.36 4.10
C ILE A 172 3.73 -28.76 3.84
N ARG A 173 5.04 -28.93 3.85
CA ARG A 173 5.69 -30.26 3.75
C ARG A 173 5.75 -30.99 5.09
N GLU A 174 5.55 -30.26 6.21
CA GLU A 174 5.67 -30.77 7.56
C GLU A 174 4.31 -30.88 8.26
N GLN A 175 3.37 -29.98 7.91
CA GLN A 175 2.05 -29.93 8.52
C GLN A 175 0.98 -29.44 7.53
N SER A 176 -0.31 -29.72 7.82
CA SER A 176 -1.38 -29.34 6.90
C SER A 176 -1.50 -27.80 6.81
N PHE A 177 -1.83 -27.30 5.61
CA PHE A 177 -2.11 -25.88 5.43
C PHE A 177 -3.21 -25.36 6.36
N LYS A 178 -4.25 -26.19 6.58
CA LYS A 178 -5.34 -25.86 7.50
C LYS A 178 -4.82 -25.63 8.91
N ASP A 179 -3.96 -26.49 9.39
CA ASP A 179 -3.40 -26.38 10.74
C ASP A 179 -2.50 -25.13 10.87
N ILE A 180 -1.64 -24.87 9.87
CA ILE A 180 -0.85 -23.64 9.83
C ILE A 180 -1.76 -22.40 9.86
N TRP A 181 -2.79 -22.37 9.00
CA TRP A 181 -3.68 -21.23 8.87
C TRP A 181 -4.51 -20.96 10.13
N GLU A 182 -4.99 -22.01 10.79
CA GLU A 182 -5.89 -21.87 11.95
C GLU A 182 -5.13 -21.75 13.27
N ASN A 183 -3.96 -22.40 13.40
CA ASN A 183 -3.34 -22.62 14.71
C ASN A 183 -1.92 -22.03 14.86
N SER A 184 -1.28 -21.57 13.77
CA SER A 184 0.05 -21.00 13.93
C SER A 184 0.03 -19.74 14.79
N GLN A 185 0.95 -19.64 15.74
CA GLN A 185 1.07 -18.51 16.65
C GLN A 185 1.14 -17.18 15.89
N LEU A 186 1.92 -17.13 14.79
CA LEU A 186 2.07 -15.93 13.97
C LEU A 186 0.74 -15.45 13.40
N PHE A 187 -0.08 -16.36 12.85
CA PHE A 187 -1.38 -15.97 12.29
C PHE A 187 -2.40 -15.60 13.35
N LEU A 188 -2.39 -16.27 14.50
CA LEU A 188 -3.24 -15.93 15.65
C LEU A 188 -2.93 -14.51 16.15
N GLU A 189 -1.66 -14.18 16.34
CA GLU A 189 -1.22 -12.87 16.79
C GLU A 189 -1.53 -11.76 15.77
N LEU A 190 -1.35 -12.02 14.47
CA LEU A 190 -1.71 -11.06 13.43
C LEU A 190 -3.23 -10.78 13.36
N ARG A 191 -4.07 -11.69 13.84
CA ARG A 191 -5.53 -11.55 13.90
C ARG A 191 -6.04 -10.95 15.21
N ASP A 192 -5.21 -10.99 16.25
CA ASP A 192 -5.54 -10.39 17.55
C ASP A 192 -5.02 -8.95 17.65
N PHE A 193 -5.86 -8.01 17.25
CA PHE A 193 -5.51 -6.57 17.32
C PHE A 193 -5.26 -6.06 18.73
N LYS A 194 -5.69 -6.77 19.78
CA LYS A 194 -5.44 -6.39 21.17
C LYS A 194 -3.97 -6.58 21.57
N GLY A 195 -3.27 -7.47 20.86
CA GLY A 195 -1.84 -7.70 21.05
C GLY A 195 -0.94 -6.67 20.36
N TYR A 196 -1.51 -5.75 19.55
CA TYR A 196 -0.73 -4.72 18.89
C TYR A 196 -0.22 -3.68 19.89
N LYS A 197 0.91 -3.07 19.58
CA LYS A 197 1.65 -2.21 20.52
C LYS A 197 1.60 -0.74 20.10
N ASP A 198 2.03 0.10 21.02
CA ASP A 198 2.19 1.54 20.82
C ASP A 198 0.94 2.20 20.24
N ASN A 199 1.10 3.13 19.30
CA ASN A 199 -0.01 3.83 18.68
C ASN A 199 -0.99 2.89 17.97
N CYS A 200 -0.52 1.76 17.38
CA CYS A 200 -1.43 0.79 16.76
C CYS A 200 -2.29 0.07 17.80
N GLY A 201 -1.75 -0.23 18.99
CA GLY A 201 -2.47 -0.92 20.06
C GLY A 201 -3.59 -0.10 20.69
N SER A 202 -3.46 1.23 20.70
CA SER A 202 -4.48 2.15 21.23
C SER A 202 -5.35 2.80 20.14
N CYS A 203 -5.11 2.48 18.86
CA CYS A 203 -5.74 3.16 17.75
C CYS A 203 -7.18 2.70 17.51
N GLU A 204 -8.12 3.63 17.48
CA GLU A 204 -9.53 3.39 17.17
C GLU A 204 -9.77 2.86 15.75
N TYR A 205 -8.80 3.05 14.84
CA TYR A 205 -8.85 2.56 13.46
C TYR A 205 -8.15 1.22 13.25
N VAL A 206 -7.61 0.58 14.29
CA VAL A 206 -6.80 -0.65 14.14
C VAL A 206 -7.55 -1.76 13.41
N ASN A 207 -8.86 -1.92 13.64
CA ASN A 207 -9.69 -2.95 13.02
C ASN A 207 -9.86 -2.79 11.50
N VAL A 208 -9.73 -1.57 10.98
CA VAL A 208 -9.87 -1.27 9.55
C VAL A 208 -8.53 -1.04 8.86
N CYS A 209 -7.53 -0.57 9.59
CA CYS A 209 -6.18 -0.27 9.12
C CYS A 209 -5.23 -1.46 9.33
N GLY A 210 -4.98 -1.82 10.59
CA GLY A 210 -4.05 -2.88 11.01
C GLY A 210 -2.56 -2.54 10.83
N GLY A 211 -2.19 -1.41 10.20
CA GLY A 211 -0.82 -1.08 9.84
C GLY A 211 -0.15 -2.13 8.93
N CYS A 212 0.90 -1.82 8.23
CA CYS A 212 1.64 -2.82 7.45
C CYS A 212 2.55 -3.66 8.37
N ARG A 213 2.14 -4.90 8.67
CA ARG A 213 2.88 -5.76 9.61
C ARG A 213 4.25 -6.19 9.09
N ALA A 214 4.39 -6.31 7.77
CA ALA A 214 5.68 -6.58 7.15
C ALA A 214 6.65 -5.40 7.33
N ARG A 215 6.16 -4.14 7.20
CA ARG A 215 6.98 -2.94 7.42
C ARG A 215 7.32 -2.78 8.89
N ALA A 216 6.37 -2.97 9.80
CA ALA A 216 6.64 -2.96 11.23
C ALA A 216 7.76 -3.95 11.57
N TYR A 217 7.66 -5.18 11.10
CA TYR A 217 8.69 -6.20 11.32
C TYR A 217 10.05 -5.82 10.71
N ALA A 218 10.07 -5.38 9.46
CA ALA A 218 11.30 -5.04 8.76
C ALA A 218 12.09 -3.90 9.44
N MET A 219 11.39 -2.92 10.02
CA MET A 219 12.01 -1.75 10.60
C MET A 219 12.28 -1.86 12.10
N THR A 220 11.56 -2.73 12.83
CA THR A 220 11.66 -2.81 14.29
C THR A 220 12.03 -4.21 14.80
N GLY A 221 11.94 -5.24 13.96
CA GLY A 221 12.06 -6.65 14.37
C GLY A 221 10.80 -7.20 15.06
N ASP A 222 9.78 -6.37 15.28
CA ASP A 222 8.53 -6.73 15.93
C ASP A 222 7.32 -6.44 15.03
N TYR A 223 6.62 -7.48 14.58
CA TYR A 223 5.45 -7.32 13.72
C TYR A 223 4.21 -6.81 14.45
N LEU A 224 4.21 -6.78 15.76
CA LEU A 224 3.14 -6.20 16.58
C LEU A 224 3.39 -4.73 16.93
N ALA A 225 4.59 -4.20 16.69
CA ALA A 225 4.92 -2.80 16.89
C ALA A 225 4.04 -1.87 16.04
N GLN A 226 4.03 -0.58 16.36
CA GLN A 226 3.32 0.39 15.54
C GLN A 226 3.83 0.39 14.08
N GLU A 227 2.97 0.81 13.17
CA GLU A 227 3.34 1.07 11.78
C GLU A 227 4.31 2.26 11.72
N PRO A 228 5.56 2.08 11.26
CA PRO A 228 6.59 3.13 11.32
C PRO A 228 6.27 4.39 10.50
N PHE A 229 5.47 4.28 9.44
CA PHE A 229 5.11 5.41 8.57
C PHE A 229 3.72 5.97 8.85
N CYS A 230 3.24 5.82 10.08
CA CYS A 230 1.97 6.37 10.51
C CYS A 230 2.17 7.58 11.42
N SER A 231 1.87 8.77 10.93
CA SER A 231 1.94 10.02 11.70
C SER A 231 0.75 10.22 12.65
N TYR A 232 -0.30 9.39 12.52
CA TYR A 232 -1.51 9.53 13.32
C TYR A 232 -1.28 9.19 14.79
N GLN A 233 -1.74 10.11 15.66
CA GLN A 233 -1.74 9.91 17.11
C GLN A 233 -3.17 9.55 17.56
N PRO A 234 -3.39 8.38 18.18
CA PRO A 234 -4.71 7.97 18.66
C PRO A 234 -5.32 9.00 19.62
N GLY A 235 -6.63 9.29 19.44
CA GLY A 235 -7.34 10.28 20.26
C GLY A 235 -7.05 11.74 19.91
N SER A 236 -6.18 12.03 18.95
CA SER A 236 -5.99 13.40 18.46
C SER A 236 -7.16 13.79 17.53
N SER A 237 -7.87 14.87 17.85
CA SER A 237 -8.71 15.54 16.85
C SER A 237 -7.78 16.13 15.79
N LEU A 238 -8.05 15.88 14.52
CA LEU A 238 -7.26 16.46 13.42
C LEU A 238 -7.27 18.01 13.55
N THR A 239 -6.10 18.53 13.96
CA THR A 239 -5.86 19.97 13.86
C THR A 239 -5.76 20.28 12.36
N LYS A 240 -6.63 21.17 11.90
CA LYS A 240 -6.55 21.75 10.55
C LYS A 240 -5.12 22.28 10.38
N THR A 241 -4.38 21.74 9.42
CA THR A 241 -3.17 22.40 8.92
C THR A 241 -3.63 23.77 8.40
N GLU A 242 -3.27 24.81 9.11
CA GLU A 242 -3.42 26.19 8.64
C GLU A 242 -2.59 26.30 7.36
N THR A 243 -3.27 26.36 6.23
CA THR A 243 -2.69 26.88 4.99
C THR A 243 -2.37 28.33 5.25
N THR A 244 -1.12 28.63 5.56
CA THR A 244 -0.60 30.00 5.49
C THR A 244 -0.79 30.49 4.06
N LYS A 245 -1.83 31.28 3.88
CA LYS A 245 -1.94 32.19 2.73
C LYS A 245 -0.94 33.30 2.98
N ASP A 246 0.23 33.18 2.43
CA ASP A 246 1.10 34.33 2.27
C ASP A 246 0.46 35.24 1.23
N SER A 247 -0.12 36.32 1.76
CA SER A 247 -0.48 37.54 1.02
C SER A 247 0.79 38.35 0.87
N GLN A 248 1.32 38.45 -0.31
CA GLN A 248 1.84 39.72 -0.88
C GLN A 248 2.21 39.51 -2.36
#